data_7226bee7417e86c77393c5a4a4550c42
#
_entry.id   7226bee7417e86c77393c5a4a4550c42
#
_cell.length_a   1.000
_cell.length_b   1.000
_cell.length_c   1.000
_cell.angle_alpha   90.00
_cell.angle_beta   90.00
_cell.angle_gamma   90.00
#
_symmetry.space_group_name_H-M   'P 1'
#
loop_
_entity.id
_entity.type
_entity.pdbx_description
1 polymer ?
#
loop_
_entity_poly.entity_id
_entity_poly.type
_entity_poly.pdbx_seq_one_letter_code
_entity_poly.pdbx_strand_id
1 'polypeptide(L)'
;YHYDEEDRFQWVDKYSISNTGVLTETTAGIPGTDANRISSAKAFASYITYKLKYQNWTFTPGVRYEEILLERRDFGKNDITRSGSDLNERENNVAIFIPGMGANYKFNNDFSLFGGIHKGFSPPGNKEDEKAEESINYELGTRFNLGKLKGEFVGFYNDYSNLLGSDIAATGGTGSLDQFNAGAVKVNGIELLLNYNITSKNARFSFPISFGYTFTNTEFLNSFGSADSLWGTVMVGDELPYIPKHQLNAALSLEHAKFEVNLNARYNGAFRTMAGSGNIPTNEKVASNFIIDMSSKYRVSPQFQLTANVTNLLDNTY
;
A
#
# COMPACT_ATOMS: atom_id res chain seq x y z
N TYR A 1 22.19 10.85 0.59
CA TYR A 1 21.58 12.06 0.05
C TYR A 1 20.77 11.70 -1.19
N HIS A 2 19.56 12.20 -1.28
CA HIS A 2 18.68 12.04 -2.43
C HIS A 2 18.11 13.40 -2.82
N TYR A 3 18.03 13.66 -4.13
CA TYR A 3 17.37 14.81 -4.72
C TYR A 3 16.37 14.31 -5.74
N ASP A 4 15.16 14.81 -5.69
CA ASP A 4 14.10 14.54 -6.66
C ASP A 4 13.45 15.86 -7.07
N GLU A 5 13.07 15.98 -8.34
CA GLU A 5 12.38 17.15 -8.88
C GLU A 5 11.32 16.70 -9.88
N GLU A 6 10.14 17.25 -9.72
CA GLU A 6 9.04 17.07 -10.64
C GLU A 6 8.63 18.41 -11.24
N ASP A 7 8.73 18.53 -12.56
CA ASP A 7 8.21 19.65 -13.32
C ASP A 7 6.87 19.25 -13.96
N ARG A 8 5.78 19.88 -13.49
CA ARG A 8 4.43 19.70 -14.04
C ARG A 8 4.01 20.92 -14.83
N PHE A 9 3.81 20.70 -16.13
CA PHE A 9 3.28 21.67 -17.05
C PHE A 9 2.19 21.01 -17.86
N GLN A 10 0.96 21.03 -17.35
CA GLN A 10 -0.15 20.19 -17.80
C GLN A 10 -1.33 21.02 -18.29
N TRP A 11 -2.13 20.42 -19.18
CA TRP A 11 -3.41 20.95 -19.65
C TRP A 11 -4.40 19.81 -19.91
N VAL A 12 -5.67 20.15 -20.01
CA VAL A 12 -6.74 19.18 -20.25
C VAL A 12 -7.53 19.61 -21.49
N ASP A 13 -7.55 18.74 -22.49
CA ASP A 13 -8.45 18.85 -23.64
C ASP A 13 -9.84 18.29 -23.25
N LYS A 14 -10.91 18.92 -23.71
CA LYS A 14 -12.27 18.43 -23.48
C LYS A 14 -12.81 17.78 -24.74
N TYR A 15 -13.47 16.63 -24.55
CA TYR A 15 -14.08 15.85 -25.60
C TYR A 15 -15.56 15.61 -25.30
N SER A 16 -16.40 15.57 -26.35
CA SER A 16 -17.73 14.98 -26.30
C SER A 16 -17.69 13.55 -26.80
N ILE A 17 -18.53 12.70 -26.21
CA ILE A 17 -18.70 11.31 -26.64
C ILE A 17 -20.10 11.18 -27.22
N SER A 18 -20.20 10.74 -28.51
CA SER A 18 -21.49 10.42 -29.13
C SER A 18 -22.08 9.12 -28.59
N ASN A 19 -23.34 8.88 -28.81
CA ASN A 19 -24.00 7.61 -28.45
C ASN A 19 -23.40 6.38 -29.17
N THR A 20 -22.59 6.60 -30.20
CA THR A 20 -21.87 5.54 -30.94
C THR A 20 -20.40 5.41 -30.47
N GLY A 21 -20.01 6.12 -29.40
CA GLY A 21 -18.65 6.06 -28.85
C GLY A 21 -17.63 6.92 -29.60
N VAL A 22 -18.03 7.76 -30.55
CA VAL A 22 -17.10 8.65 -31.27
C VAL A 22 -16.72 9.83 -30.36
N LEU A 23 -15.40 10.01 -30.14
CA LEU A 23 -14.82 11.14 -29.44
C LEU A 23 -14.62 12.32 -30.40
N THR A 24 -15.10 13.48 -30.03
CA THR A 24 -14.88 14.75 -30.77
C THR A 24 -14.34 15.77 -29.79
N GLU A 25 -13.17 16.34 -30.08
CA GLU A 25 -12.61 17.43 -29.27
C GLU A 25 -13.54 18.65 -29.33
N THR A 26 -13.95 19.15 -28.17
CA THR A 26 -14.82 20.30 -28.01
C THR A 26 -14.07 21.56 -27.60
N THR A 27 -12.95 21.41 -26.90
CA THR A 27 -12.11 22.51 -26.47
C THR A 27 -10.68 22.01 -26.33
N ALA A 28 -9.77 22.58 -27.10
CA ALA A 28 -8.33 22.35 -26.92
C ALA A 28 -7.85 22.97 -25.60
N GLY A 29 -7.02 22.24 -24.88
CA GLY A 29 -6.38 22.75 -23.68
C GLY A 29 -5.26 23.73 -24.00
N ILE A 30 -4.95 24.60 -23.06
CA ILE A 30 -3.82 25.53 -23.13
C ILE A 30 -2.73 25.03 -22.17
N PRO A 31 -1.49 24.83 -22.61
CA PRO A 31 -0.39 24.39 -21.76
C PRO A 31 -0.25 25.19 -20.46
N GLY A 32 -0.09 24.50 -19.33
CA GLY A 32 0.08 25.12 -18.02
C GLY A 32 -1.23 25.48 -17.30
N THR A 33 -2.41 25.36 -17.95
CA THR A 33 -3.70 25.77 -17.35
C THR A 33 -4.28 24.74 -16.39
N ASP A 34 -3.78 23.50 -16.37
CA ASP A 34 -4.17 22.47 -15.40
C ASP A 34 -3.16 22.40 -14.23
N ALA A 35 -1.87 22.27 -14.56
CA ALA A 35 -0.79 22.40 -13.57
C ALA A 35 0.41 23.13 -14.18
N ASN A 36 1.01 24.04 -13.41
CA ASN A 36 2.15 24.84 -13.82
C ASN A 36 3.09 25.06 -12.62
N ARG A 37 3.84 24.00 -12.26
CA ARG A 37 4.61 24.00 -11.03
C ARG A 37 5.88 23.14 -11.12
N ILE A 38 6.88 23.48 -10.31
CA ILE A 38 8.06 22.69 -10.04
C ILE A 38 8.06 22.36 -8.56
N SER A 39 8.17 21.07 -8.24
CA SER A 39 8.29 20.58 -6.87
C SER A 39 9.62 19.86 -6.73
N SER A 40 10.36 20.11 -5.65
CA SER A 40 11.61 19.42 -5.37
C SER A 40 11.67 18.90 -3.94
N ALA A 41 12.43 17.83 -3.75
CA ALA A 41 12.73 17.24 -2.46
C ALA A 41 14.24 17.01 -2.33
N LYS A 42 14.83 17.51 -1.24
CA LYS A 42 16.23 17.27 -0.87
C LYS A 42 16.23 16.49 0.44
N ALA A 43 16.69 15.25 0.42
CA ALA A 43 16.68 14.38 1.58
C ALA A 43 18.09 13.93 1.97
N PHE A 44 18.37 14.05 3.27
CA PHE A 44 19.52 13.41 3.90
C PHE A 44 19.01 12.35 4.85
N ALA A 45 19.52 11.11 4.71
CA ALA A 45 19.18 10.03 5.60
C ALA A 45 20.42 9.29 6.07
N SER A 46 20.49 8.98 7.35
CA SER A 46 21.52 8.14 7.95
C SER A 46 20.88 7.13 8.90
N TYR A 47 21.46 5.96 9.01
CA TYR A 47 20.94 4.94 9.93
C TYR A 47 22.07 4.12 10.54
N ILE A 48 21.80 3.60 11.73
CA ILE A 48 22.61 2.58 12.37
C ILE A 48 21.71 1.45 12.85
N THR A 49 22.10 0.23 12.56
CA THR A 49 21.41 -0.98 13.03
C THR A 49 22.43 -1.92 13.60
N TYR A 50 22.15 -2.50 14.75
CA TYR A 50 23.02 -3.45 15.41
C TYR A 50 22.30 -4.78 15.63
N LYS A 51 22.96 -5.90 15.39
CA LYS A 51 22.43 -7.25 15.61
C LYS A 51 23.18 -7.95 16.73
N LEU A 52 22.54 -8.09 17.86
CA LEU A 52 23.03 -8.78 19.06
C LEU A 52 22.51 -10.20 19.09
N LYS A 53 23.40 -11.17 19.25
CA LYS A 53 23.02 -12.57 19.47
C LYS A 53 23.50 -13.00 20.85
N TYR A 54 22.58 -13.52 21.64
CA TYR A 54 22.89 -14.08 22.96
C TYR A 54 22.06 -15.36 23.16
N GLN A 55 22.73 -16.49 23.20
CA GLN A 55 22.10 -17.82 23.27
C GLN A 55 21.04 -17.97 22.12
N ASN A 56 19.78 -18.17 22.49
CA ASN A 56 18.65 -18.31 21.55
C ASN A 56 18.02 -16.97 21.16
N TRP A 57 18.47 -15.87 21.74
CA TRP A 57 17.97 -14.52 21.42
C TRP A 57 18.75 -13.86 20.31
N THR A 58 18.01 -13.13 19.50
CA THR A 58 18.57 -12.14 18.56
C THR A 58 17.84 -10.83 18.78
N PHE A 59 18.55 -9.76 19.11
CA PHE A 59 18.02 -8.41 19.25
C PHE A 59 18.55 -7.56 18.09
N THR A 60 17.70 -6.71 17.55
CA THR A 60 18.04 -5.84 16.42
C THR A 60 17.56 -4.42 16.71
N PRO A 61 18.26 -3.66 17.60
CA PRO A 61 17.99 -2.24 17.75
C PRO A 61 18.53 -1.46 16.56
N GLY A 62 17.83 -0.38 16.21
CA GLY A 62 18.26 0.52 15.16
C GLY A 62 17.65 1.90 15.33
N VAL A 63 18.25 2.89 14.70
CA VAL A 63 17.73 4.23 14.58
C VAL A 63 18.10 4.79 13.22
N ARG A 64 17.15 5.48 12.59
CA ARG A 64 17.34 6.25 11.35
C ARG A 64 17.07 7.71 11.67
N TYR A 65 17.88 8.59 11.11
CA TYR A 65 17.65 10.03 11.08
C TYR A 65 17.36 10.44 9.64
N GLU A 66 16.34 11.24 9.46
CA GLU A 66 16.03 11.87 8.17
C GLU A 66 15.84 13.36 8.34
N GLU A 67 16.34 14.10 7.36
CA GLU A 67 16.11 15.51 7.17
C GLU A 67 15.70 15.74 5.72
N ILE A 68 14.51 16.32 5.51
CA ILE A 68 13.90 16.47 4.20
C ILE A 68 13.43 17.91 4.03
N LEU A 69 13.97 18.58 3.02
CA LEU A 69 13.53 19.87 2.55
C LEU A 69 12.62 19.66 1.32
N LEU A 70 11.40 20.13 1.42
CA LEU A 70 10.37 20.06 0.38
C LEU A 70 10.10 21.48 -0.11
N GLU A 71 10.27 21.70 -1.40
CA GLU A 71 10.06 23.02 -2.02
C GLU A 71 9.05 22.89 -3.16
N ARG A 72 8.22 23.92 -3.37
CA ARG A 72 7.34 24.02 -4.53
C ARG A 72 7.28 25.45 -5.02
N ARG A 73 7.46 25.60 -6.32
CA ARG A 73 7.28 26.85 -7.05
C ARG A 73 6.07 26.68 -7.97
N ASP A 74 4.95 27.28 -7.60
CA ASP A 74 3.70 27.23 -8.35
C ASP A 74 3.54 28.56 -9.11
N PHE A 75 3.59 28.49 -10.43
CA PHE A 75 3.50 29.67 -11.29
C PHE A 75 2.05 30.07 -11.60
N GLY A 76 1.08 29.33 -11.04
CA GLY A 76 -0.35 29.58 -11.30
C GLY A 76 -0.76 29.18 -12.72
N LYS A 77 -2.07 29.17 -12.93
CA LYS A 77 -2.68 28.76 -14.21
C LYS A 77 -2.73 29.88 -15.26
N ASN A 78 -2.43 31.14 -14.85
CA ASN A 78 -2.46 32.31 -15.72
C ASN A 78 -1.06 32.73 -16.21
N ASP A 79 -0.02 32.33 -15.50
CA ASP A 79 1.39 32.61 -15.89
C ASP A 79 2.01 31.45 -16.68
N ILE A 80 1.49 31.20 -17.87
CA ILE A 80 1.92 30.10 -18.73
C ILE A 80 3.37 30.22 -19.20
N THR A 81 3.94 31.42 -19.12
CA THR A 81 5.34 31.69 -19.51
C THR A 81 6.31 31.56 -18.33
N ARG A 82 5.78 31.28 -17.14
CA ARG A 82 6.57 31.21 -15.90
C ARG A 82 7.42 32.48 -15.65
N SER A 83 6.82 33.62 -15.92
CA SER A 83 7.44 34.94 -15.70
C SER A 83 7.59 35.28 -14.21
N GLY A 84 6.87 34.59 -13.34
CA GLY A 84 6.79 34.85 -11.91
C GLY A 84 5.67 35.83 -11.54
N SER A 85 4.81 36.21 -12.49
CA SER A 85 3.70 37.14 -12.22
C SER A 85 2.64 36.59 -11.27
N ASP A 86 2.53 35.24 -11.17
CA ASP A 86 1.58 34.52 -10.30
C ASP A 86 2.32 33.47 -9.45
N LEU A 87 3.61 33.72 -9.15
CA LEU A 87 4.46 32.77 -8.44
C LEU A 87 4.07 32.67 -6.96
N ASN A 88 3.78 31.48 -6.50
CA ASN A 88 3.60 31.10 -5.10
C ASN A 88 4.66 30.06 -4.72
N GLU A 89 5.53 30.42 -3.80
CA GLU A 89 6.58 29.52 -3.29
C GLU A 89 6.15 28.96 -1.94
N ARG A 90 6.41 27.67 -1.74
CA ARG A 90 6.14 26.93 -0.50
C ARG A 90 7.38 26.13 -0.14
N GLU A 91 7.66 26.06 1.14
CA GLU A 91 8.76 25.29 1.71
C GLU A 91 8.29 24.59 2.98
N ASN A 92 8.72 23.34 3.15
CA ASN A 92 8.51 22.60 4.39
C ASN A 92 9.78 21.81 4.70
N ASN A 93 10.28 21.92 5.92
CA ASN A 93 11.47 21.22 6.38
C ASN A 93 11.11 20.28 7.53
N VAL A 94 11.47 19.01 7.39
CA VAL A 94 11.18 17.96 8.38
C VAL A 94 12.46 17.28 8.79
N ALA A 95 12.73 17.23 10.10
CA ALA A 95 13.83 16.48 10.68
C ALA A 95 13.30 15.49 11.72
N ILE A 96 13.62 14.20 11.60
CA ILE A 96 13.02 13.16 12.43
C ILE A 96 13.99 12.02 12.77
N PHE A 97 13.87 11.51 14.01
CA PHE A 97 14.46 10.25 14.43
C PHE A 97 13.43 9.13 14.39
N ILE A 98 13.80 8.02 13.77
CA ILE A 98 12.96 6.84 13.57
C ILE A 98 13.64 5.65 14.27
N PRO A 99 13.44 5.48 15.59
CA PRO A 99 13.95 4.35 16.33
C PRO A 99 13.13 3.08 16.09
N GLY A 100 13.78 1.94 16.27
CA GLY A 100 13.11 0.65 16.24
C GLY A 100 13.92 -0.43 16.93
N MET A 101 13.24 -1.44 17.43
CA MET A 101 13.86 -2.61 18.03
C MET A 101 13.05 -3.86 17.72
N GLY A 102 13.74 -4.89 17.22
CA GLY A 102 13.20 -6.23 17.06
C GLY A 102 13.88 -7.22 18.03
N ALA A 103 13.13 -8.22 18.45
CA ALA A 103 13.64 -9.36 19.22
C ALA A 103 13.11 -10.66 18.60
N ASN A 104 13.95 -11.68 18.54
CA ASN A 104 13.56 -13.03 18.13
C ASN A 104 14.14 -14.03 19.12
N TYR A 105 13.30 -14.94 19.61
CA TYR A 105 13.69 -16.07 20.44
C TYR A 105 13.51 -17.37 19.71
N LYS A 106 14.56 -18.12 19.55
CA LYS A 106 14.56 -19.41 18.87
C LYS A 106 14.43 -20.54 19.90
N PHE A 107 13.24 -21.14 20.02
CA PHE A 107 13.03 -22.27 20.94
C PHE A 107 13.82 -23.50 20.46
N ASN A 108 13.77 -23.77 19.14
CA ASN A 108 14.49 -24.82 18.47
C ASN A 108 14.66 -24.48 16.98
N ASN A 109 15.08 -25.43 16.14
CA ASN A 109 15.25 -25.18 14.70
C ASN A 109 13.93 -25.00 13.94
N ASP A 110 12.83 -25.44 14.52
CA ASP A 110 11.52 -25.51 13.88
C ASP A 110 10.53 -24.49 14.41
N PHE A 111 10.84 -23.81 15.53
CA PHE A 111 9.94 -22.86 16.15
C PHE A 111 10.66 -21.64 16.72
N SER A 112 10.19 -20.44 16.39
CA SER A 112 10.65 -19.18 16.95
C SER A 112 9.50 -18.23 17.22
N LEU A 113 9.66 -17.39 18.25
CA LEU A 113 8.81 -16.25 18.56
C LEU A 113 9.57 -14.97 18.25
N PHE A 114 8.92 -13.99 17.67
CA PHE A 114 9.52 -12.69 17.42
C PHE A 114 8.54 -11.57 17.74
N GLY A 115 9.09 -10.40 18.00
CA GLY A 115 8.30 -9.19 18.15
C GLY A 115 9.14 -7.97 17.87
N GLY A 116 8.48 -6.86 17.63
CA GLY A 116 9.12 -5.60 17.31
C GLY A 116 8.27 -4.41 17.70
N ILE A 117 8.96 -3.30 17.92
CA ILE A 117 8.37 -1.98 18.03
C ILE A 117 9.24 -1.04 17.20
N HIS A 118 8.59 -0.24 16.34
CA HIS A 118 9.31 0.75 15.56
C HIS A 118 8.44 1.97 15.26
N LYS A 119 9.08 3.12 15.14
CA LYS A 119 8.46 4.32 14.64
C LYS A 119 8.38 4.24 13.12
N GLY A 120 7.21 4.52 12.55
CA GLY A 120 6.99 4.75 11.13
C GLY A 120 6.94 6.25 10.85
N PHE A 121 7.21 6.61 9.60
CA PHE A 121 7.23 7.99 9.15
C PHE A 121 6.87 8.06 7.66
N SER A 122 6.04 9.06 7.30
CA SER A 122 5.84 9.50 5.92
C SER A 122 5.99 11.02 5.87
N PRO A 123 6.79 11.57 4.93
CA PRO A 123 6.99 13.02 4.85
C PRO A 123 5.69 13.70 4.47
N PRO A 124 5.44 14.92 4.99
CA PRO A 124 4.31 15.74 4.58
C PRO A 124 4.50 16.27 3.15
N GLY A 125 3.51 16.99 2.65
CA GLY A 125 3.67 17.81 1.46
C GLY A 125 4.54 19.06 1.72
N ASN A 126 4.59 19.90 0.73
CA ASN A 126 5.38 21.15 0.75
C ASN A 126 4.63 22.37 1.31
N LYS A 127 3.44 22.17 1.87
CA LYS A 127 2.65 23.23 2.49
C LYS A 127 3.22 23.51 3.88
N GLU A 128 3.41 24.79 4.19
CA GLU A 128 3.86 25.24 5.50
C GLU A 128 2.91 24.72 6.59
N ASP A 129 3.44 24.34 7.74
CA ASP A 129 2.74 23.74 8.89
C ASP A 129 2.11 22.35 8.67
N GLU A 130 2.26 21.74 7.52
CA GLU A 130 1.83 20.37 7.30
C GLU A 130 2.76 19.40 8.03
N LYS A 131 2.19 18.60 8.93
CA LYS A 131 2.96 17.70 9.76
C LYS A 131 3.17 16.36 9.08
N ALA A 132 4.32 15.78 9.32
CA ALA A 132 4.59 14.40 8.91
C ALA A 132 3.60 13.42 9.55
N GLU A 133 3.23 12.40 8.79
CA GLU A 133 2.58 11.23 9.36
C GLU A 133 3.60 10.43 10.16
N GLU A 134 3.25 10.10 11.37
CA GLU A 134 4.05 9.26 12.25
C GLU A 134 3.22 8.07 12.74
N SER A 135 3.87 6.95 12.98
CA SER A 135 3.23 5.80 13.61
C SER A 135 4.14 5.12 14.62
N ILE A 136 3.55 4.49 15.62
CA ILE A 136 4.23 3.49 16.45
C ILE A 136 3.63 2.13 16.08
N ASN A 137 4.49 1.26 15.59
CA ASN A 137 4.09 -0.04 15.08
C ASN A 137 4.57 -1.12 16.03
N TYR A 138 3.66 -2.01 16.42
CA TYR A 138 3.90 -3.15 17.29
C TYR A 138 3.58 -4.43 16.56
N GLU A 139 4.48 -5.39 16.63
CA GLU A 139 4.32 -6.71 16.04
C GLU A 139 4.69 -7.80 17.03
N LEU A 140 3.92 -8.88 17.04
CA LEU A 140 4.25 -10.10 17.74
C LEU A 140 3.85 -11.28 16.86
N GLY A 141 4.79 -12.18 16.64
CA GLY A 141 4.54 -13.29 15.73
C GLY A 141 5.37 -14.53 16.04
N THR A 142 4.99 -15.61 15.40
CA THR A 142 5.67 -16.90 15.48
C THR A 142 5.96 -17.44 14.10
N ARG A 143 7.12 -18.09 13.94
CA ARG A 143 7.51 -18.85 12.75
C ARG A 143 7.69 -20.30 13.12
N PHE A 144 7.16 -21.18 12.28
CA PHE A 144 7.29 -22.62 12.47
C PHE A 144 7.60 -23.36 11.18
N ASN A 145 8.32 -24.50 11.33
CA ASN A 145 8.71 -25.40 10.26
C ASN A 145 8.51 -26.85 10.73
N LEU A 146 7.28 -27.33 10.64
CA LEU A 146 6.86 -28.64 11.12
C LEU A 146 6.91 -29.67 9.98
N GLY A 147 8.10 -29.93 9.47
CA GLY A 147 8.33 -30.85 8.38
C GLY A 147 7.74 -30.36 7.04
N LYS A 148 6.56 -30.84 6.67
CA LYS A 148 5.90 -30.43 5.43
C LYS A 148 5.13 -29.11 5.55
N LEU A 149 4.80 -28.71 6.77
CA LEU A 149 4.07 -27.47 7.07
C LEU A 149 5.05 -26.41 7.57
N LYS A 150 5.08 -25.28 6.90
CA LYS A 150 5.80 -24.08 7.31
C LYS A 150 4.82 -22.94 7.40
N GLY A 151 5.02 -22.06 8.34
CA GLY A 151 4.13 -20.92 8.46
C GLY A 151 4.64 -19.82 9.36
N GLU A 152 3.91 -18.70 9.26
CA GLU A 152 4.10 -17.54 10.10
C GLU A 152 2.71 -17.03 10.50
N PHE A 153 2.57 -16.65 11.77
CA PHE A 153 1.42 -15.97 12.30
C PHE A 153 1.87 -14.71 13.00
N VAL A 154 1.27 -13.56 12.66
CA VAL A 154 1.62 -12.25 13.20
C VAL A 154 0.36 -11.54 13.66
N GLY A 155 0.39 -10.98 14.86
CA GLY A 155 -0.53 -9.93 15.29
C GLY A 155 0.19 -8.59 15.20
N PHE A 156 -0.49 -7.55 14.73
CA PHE A 156 0.05 -6.20 14.61
C PHE A 156 -0.89 -5.16 15.17
N TYR A 157 -0.33 -4.06 15.64
CA TYR A 157 -1.03 -2.87 16.09
C TYR A 157 -0.21 -1.65 15.71
N ASN A 158 -0.81 -0.74 14.94
CA ASN A 158 -0.20 0.47 14.46
C ASN A 158 -1.02 1.67 14.94
N ASP A 159 -0.38 2.59 15.63
CA ASP A 159 -0.95 3.83 16.14
C ASP A 159 -0.41 4.99 15.31
N TYR A 160 -1.25 5.54 14.45
CA TYR A 160 -0.91 6.63 13.54
C TYR A 160 -1.32 7.97 14.13
N SER A 161 -0.40 8.92 14.04
CA SER A 161 -0.68 10.35 14.28
C SER A 161 -0.47 11.14 12.99
N ASN A 162 -1.29 12.19 12.80
CA ASN A 162 -1.26 13.05 11.61
C ASN A 162 -1.35 12.25 10.30
N LEU A 163 -2.24 11.24 10.23
CA LEU A 163 -2.44 10.47 8.99
C LEU A 163 -2.58 11.42 7.80
N LEU A 164 -1.83 11.17 6.73
CA LEU A 164 -1.84 12.00 5.54
C LEU A 164 -2.91 11.50 4.55
N GLY A 165 -3.86 12.36 4.26
CA GLY A 165 -4.78 12.20 3.13
C GLY A 165 -4.27 13.01 1.94
N SER A 166 -4.56 12.55 0.73
CA SER A 166 -4.22 13.26 -0.51
C SER A 166 -5.47 13.60 -1.30
N ASP A 167 -5.51 14.81 -1.85
CA ASP A 167 -6.58 15.24 -2.76
C ASP A 167 -6.36 14.63 -4.16
N ILE A 168 -7.03 13.51 -4.41
CA ILE A 168 -6.94 12.76 -5.67
C ILE A 168 -8.26 12.85 -6.43
N ALA A 169 -8.23 13.32 -7.67
CA ALA A 169 -9.42 13.45 -8.51
C ALA A 169 -10.18 12.13 -8.72
N ALA A 170 -9.47 10.99 -8.78
CA ALA A 170 -10.07 9.66 -8.92
C ALA A 170 -10.98 9.26 -7.75
N THR A 171 -10.82 9.89 -6.59
CA THR A 171 -11.65 9.67 -5.39
C THR A 171 -12.64 10.81 -5.14
N GLY A 172 -12.84 11.69 -6.11
CA GLY A 172 -13.79 12.81 -6.05
C GLY A 172 -13.22 14.14 -5.58
N GLY A 173 -11.91 14.24 -5.41
CA GLY A 173 -11.20 15.47 -5.10
C GLY A 173 -10.94 16.36 -6.32
N THR A 174 -10.25 17.48 -6.10
CA THR A 174 -9.91 18.46 -7.15
C THR A 174 -8.73 18.02 -8.02
N GLY A 175 -7.97 17.01 -7.56
CA GLY A 175 -6.76 16.54 -8.23
C GLY A 175 -5.55 17.45 -8.00
N SER A 176 -5.60 18.33 -7.02
CA SER A 176 -4.48 19.20 -6.65
C SER A 176 -3.27 18.38 -6.16
N LEU A 177 -3.51 17.16 -5.68
CA LEU A 177 -2.55 16.30 -4.99
C LEU A 177 -1.97 16.96 -3.71
N ASP A 178 -2.62 18.00 -3.20
CA ASP A 178 -2.26 18.57 -1.91
C ASP A 178 -2.59 17.55 -0.81
N GLN A 179 -1.72 17.48 0.18
CA GLN A 179 -1.92 16.63 1.34
C GLN A 179 -2.60 17.40 2.47
N PHE A 180 -3.23 16.68 3.36
CA PHE A 180 -3.83 17.23 4.59
C PHE A 180 -3.68 16.23 5.73
N ASN A 181 -3.59 16.71 6.96
CA ASN A 181 -3.55 15.86 8.13
C ASN A 181 -4.97 15.42 8.52
N ALA A 182 -5.24 14.13 8.39
CA ALA A 182 -6.54 13.52 8.66
C ALA A 182 -6.68 12.99 10.10
N GLY A 183 -5.75 13.37 11.00
CA GLY A 183 -5.82 13.05 12.41
C GLY A 183 -5.18 11.73 12.80
N ALA A 184 -5.62 11.16 13.93
CA ALA A 184 -5.08 9.94 14.49
C ALA A 184 -5.95 8.73 14.10
N VAL A 185 -5.27 7.61 13.81
CA VAL A 185 -5.90 6.36 13.38
C VAL A 185 -5.18 5.19 14.02
N LYS A 186 -5.93 4.19 14.46
CA LYS A 186 -5.36 2.89 14.80
C LYS A 186 -5.68 1.86 13.72
N VAL A 187 -4.69 1.03 13.40
CA VAL A 187 -4.82 -0.11 12.49
C VAL A 187 -4.30 -1.34 13.20
N ASN A 188 -5.11 -2.36 13.33
CA ASN A 188 -4.69 -3.59 13.99
C ASN A 188 -5.25 -4.81 13.27
N GLY A 189 -4.57 -5.94 13.43
CA GLY A 189 -5.01 -7.14 12.75
C GLY A 189 -4.12 -8.34 12.99
N ILE A 190 -4.35 -9.34 12.16
CA ILE A 190 -3.57 -10.57 12.14
C ILE A 190 -3.21 -10.93 10.70
N GLU A 191 -2.06 -11.55 10.55
CA GLU A 191 -1.58 -12.15 9.30
C GLU A 191 -1.22 -13.60 9.52
N LEU A 192 -1.62 -14.46 8.59
CA LEU A 192 -1.31 -15.88 8.59
C LEU A 192 -0.75 -16.25 7.23
N LEU A 193 0.45 -16.83 7.20
CA LEU A 193 1.04 -17.43 6.02
C LEU A 193 1.30 -18.90 6.30
N LEU A 194 0.77 -19.79 5.46
CA LEU A 194 0.97 -21.22 5.53
C LEU A 194 1.51 -21.75 4.19
N ASN A 195 2.50 -22.61 4.25
CA ASN A 195 3.01 -23.36 3.10
C ASN A 195 3.04 -24.85 3.47
N TYR A 196 2.39 -25.64 2.67
CA TYR A 196 2.31 -27.09 2.86
C TYR A 196 2.66 -27.83 1.60
N ASN A 197 3.57 -28.79 1.70
CA ASN A 197 3.92 -29.64 0.56
C ASN A 197 3.48 -31.08 0.81
N ILE A 198 2.43 -31.50 0.08
CA ILE A 198 1.84 -32.84 0.21
C ILE A 198 2.79 -33.93 -0.36
N THR A 199 3.77 -33.55 -1.15
CA THR A 199 4.65 -34.45 -1.89
C THR A 199 5.32 -35.52 -1.02
N SER A 200 5.30 -36.76 -1.43
CA SER A 200 6.11 -37.83 -0.82
C SER A 200 7.52 -37.84 -1.42
N LYS A 201 8.52 -38.36 -0.67
CA LYS A 201 9.94 -38.30 -1.06
C LYS A 201 10.28 -38.92 -2.44
N ASN A 202 9.44 -39.83 -2.93
CA ASN A 202 9.65 -40.54 -4.21
C ASN A 202 8.52 -40.33 -5.22
N ALA A 203 7.71 -39.27 -5.02
CA ALA A 203 6.58 -39.00 -5.90
C ALA A 203 7.02 -38.39 -7.23
N ARG A 204 6.37 -38.83 -8.32
CA ARG A 204 6.51 -38.18 -9.63
C ARG A 204 5.90 -36.77 -9.66
N PHE A 205 5.00 -36.46 -8.73
CA PHE A 205 4.25 -35.26 -8.65
C PHE A 205 4.51 -34.56 -7.31
N SER A 206 4.61 -33.25 -7.35
CA SER A 206 4.66 -32.36 -6.20
C SER A 206 3.38 -31.54 -6.13
N PHE A 207 2.84 -31.33 -4.92
CA PHE A 207 1.63 -30.56 -4.68
C PHE A 207 1.91 -29.51 -3.59
N PRO A 208 2.66 -28.45 -3.90
CA PRO A 208 2.81 -27.34 -2.97
C PRO A 208 1.51 -26.52 -2.89
N ILE A 209 1.14 -26.19 -1.66
CA ILE A 209 0.00 -25.34 -1.33
C ILE A 209 0.54 -24.16 -0.54
N SER A 210 0.11 -22.95 -0.90
CA SER A 210 0.36 -21.74 -0.16
C SER A 210 -0.97 -21.08 0.20
N PHE A 211 -1.08 -20.56 1.41
CA PHE A 211 -2.26 -19.88 1.91
C PHE A 211 -1.83 -18.66 2.71
N GLY A 212 -2.38 -17.50 2.37
CA GLY A 212 -2.21 -16.24 3.07
C GLY A 212 -3.56 -15.67 3.47
N TYR A 213 -3.68 -15.20 4.69
CA TYR A 213 -4.87 -14.52 5.19
C TYR A 213 -4.47 -13.30 6.00
N THR A 214 -5.13 -12.18 5.73
CA THR A 214 -4.99 -10.93 6.50
C THR A 214 -6.36 -10.48 6.97
N PHE A 215 -6.45 -10.20 8.26
CA PHE A 215 -7.56 -9.47 8.87
C PHE A 215 -7.04 -8.11 9.31
N THR A 216 -7.68 -7.03 8.86
CA THR A 216 -7.33 -5.65 9.20
C THR A 216 -8.55 -4.94 9.75
N ASN A 217 -8.42 -4.36 10.93
CA ASN A 217 -9.39 -3.46 11.52
C ASN A 217 -8.78 -2.06 11.63
N THR A 218 -9.55 -1.04 11.27
CA THR A 218 -9.12 0.36 11.27
C THR A 218 -10.12 1.20 12.03
N GLU A 219 -9.66 2.26 12.69
CA GLU A 219 -10.53 3.15 13.45
C GLU A 219 -9.93 4.56 13.55
N PHE A 220 -10.70 5.58 13.18
CA PHE A 220 -10.35 6.96 13.47
C PHE A 220 -10.50 7.27 14.97
N LEU A 221 -9.50 7.94 15.54
CA LEU A 221 -9.46 8.28 16.97
C LEU A 221 -9.92 9.71 17.25
N ASN A 222 -10.12 10.51 16.22
CA ASN A 222 -10.66 11.88 16.32
C ASN A 222 -11.65 12.13 15.20
N SER A 223 -12.58 13.08 15.46
CA SER A 223 -13.54 13.54 14.47
C SER A 223 -13.01 14.76 13.74
N PHE A 224 -13.27 14.83 12.44
CA PHE A 224 -12.97 16.01 11.61
C PHE A 224 -13.93 16.08 10.42
N GLY A 225 -14.09 17.28 9.86
CA GLY A 225 -14.76 17.50 8.59
C GLY A 225 -13.73 17.75 7.51
N SER A 226 -13.80 17.00 6.41
CA SER A 226 -13.03 17.32 5.21
C SER A 226 -13.86 18.22 4.33
N ALA A 227 -13.40 19.46 4.10
CA ALA A 227 -14.04 20.37 3.16
C ALA A 227 -13.96 19.85 1.71
N ASP A 228 -12.98 19.00 1.42
CA ASP A 228 -12.70 18.41 0.12
C ASP A 228 -13.35 17.04 -0.08
N SER A 229 -14.36 16.71 0.69
CA SER A 229 -15.32 15.62 0.53
C SER A 229 -14.79 14.18 0.31
N LEU A 230 -13.50 13.95 0.23
CA LEU A 230 -12.95 12.59 -0.02
C LEU A 230 -13.33 11.58 1.06
N TRP A 231 -13.41 12.03 2.30
CA TRP A 231 -13.75 11.18 3.44
C TRP A 231 -15.05 11.60 4.11
N GLY A 232 -15.65 12.73 3.70
CA GLY A 232 -16.86 13.28 4.29
C GLY A 232 -16.65 13.81 5.70
N THR A 233 -17.68 13.67 6.53
CA THR A 233 -17.59 13.94 7.97
C THR A 233 -17.14 12.67 8.67
N VAL A 234 -15.96 12.70 9.25
CA VAL A 234 -15.37 11.57 9.99
C VAL A 234 -15.69 11.70 11.47
N MET A 235 -16.14 10.62 12.07
CA MET A 235 -16.42 10.51 13.50
C MET A 235 -15.45 9.54 14.16
N VAL A 236 -15.22 9.70 15.46
CA VAL A 236 -14.47 8.70 16.26
C VAL A 236 -15.14 7.34 16.14
N GLY A 237 -14.37 6.31 15.85
CA GLY A 237 -14.86 4.95 15.65
C GLY A 237 -15.18 4.59 14.19
N ASP A 238 -15.11 5.55 13.26
CA ASP A 238 -15.26 5.26 11.85
C ASP A 238 -14.05 4.48 11.31
N GLU A 239 -14.32 3.60 10.35
CA GLU A 239 -13.30 2.83 9.63
C GLU A 239 -12.71 3.65 8.49
N LEU A 240 -11.44 3.41 8.18
CA LEU A 240 -10.80 3.99 7.00
C LEU A 240 -11.43 3.45 5.71
N PRO A 241 -11.63 4.31 4.71
CA PRO A 241 -12.08 3.87 3.39
C PRO A 241 -11.00 3.05 2.66
N TYR A 242 -11.44 2.27 1.65
CA TYR A 242 -10.59 1.48 0.73
C TYR A 242 -9.75 0.38 1.38
N ILE A 243 -10.08 -0.03 2.61
CA ILE A 243 -9.40 -1.11 3.32
C ILE A 243 -10.37 -2.27 3.53
N PRO A 244 -10.23 -3.39 2.79
CA PRO A 244 -11.02 -4.59 3.07
C PRO A 244 -10.58 -5.23 4.38
N LYS A 245 -11.55 -5.60 5.24
CA LYS A 245 -11.25 -6.27 6.52
C LYS A 245 -10.66 -7.66 6.35
N HIS A 246 -11.05 -8.36 5.30
CA HIS A 246 -10.61 -9.72 5.04
C HIS A 246 -9.98 -9.82 3.66
N GLN A 247 -8.75 -10.28 3.62
CA GLN A 247 -8.03 -10.59 2.39
C GLN A 247 -7.49 -12.01 2.46
N LEU A 248 -7.62 -12.75 1.38
CA LEU A 248 -7.15 -14.13 1.29
C LEU A 248 -6.48 -14.37 -0.04
N ASN A 249 -5.34 -15.05 0.00
CA ASN A 249 -4.62 -15.54 -1.16
C ASN A 249 -4.35 -17.03 -0.99
N ALA A 250 -4.63 -17.83 -1.99
CA ALA A 250 -4.32 -19.25 -1.98
C ALA A 250 -3.68 -19.65 -3.31
N ALA A 251 -2.63 -20.45 -3.25
CA ALA A 251 -2.01 -21.03 -4.43
C ALA A 251 -1.94 -22.55 -4.28
N LEU A 252 -2.34 -23.27 -5.33
CA LEU A 252 -2.21 -24.70 -5.45
C LEU A 252 -1.42 -25.00 -6.72
N SER A 253 -0.33 -25.75 -6.59
CA SER A 253 0.49 -26.15 -7.71
C SER A 253 0.47 -27.67 -7.88
N LEU A 254 0.47 -28.12 -9.12
CA LEU A 254 0.76 -29.49 -9.52
C LEU A 254 2.03 -29.46 -10.35
N GLU A 255 3.09 -30.02 -9.81
CA GLU A 255 4.41 -30.02 -10.44
C GLU A 255 4.83 -31.42 -10.85
N HIS A 256 5.33 -31.53 -12.05
CA HIS A 256 5.93 -32.76 -12.62
C HIS A 256 7.16 -32.37 -13.46
N ALA A 257 8.06 -33.29 -13.71
CA ALA A 257 9.28 -33.05 -14.49
C ALA A 257 9.00 -32.40 -15.87
N LYS A 258 7.86 -32.70 -16.49
CA LYS A 258 7.48 -32.22 -17.83
C LYS A 258 6.41 -31.16 -17.82
N PHE A 259 5.62 -31.00 -16.77
CA PHE A 259 4.55 -30.01 -16.73
C PHE A 259 4.35 -29.47 -15.32
N GLU A 260 3.79 -28.27 -15.28
CA GLU A 260 3.42 -27.55 -14.08
C GLU A 260 2.07 -26.88 -14.33
N VAL A 261 1.17 -26.94 -13.36
CA VAL A 261 -0.10 -26.23 -13.37
C VAL A 261 -0.25 -25.51 -12.03
N ASN A 262 -0.53 -24.23 -12.06
CA ASN A 262 -0.74 -23.41 -10.89
C ASN A 262 -2.13 -22.79 -10.94
N LEU A 263 -2.86 -22.88 -9.83
CA LEU A 263 -4.10 -22.16 -9.57
C LEU A 263 -3.83 -21.15 -8.46
N ASN A 264 -4.17 -19.88 -8.71
CA ASN A 264 -4.04 -18.80 -7.74
C ASN A 264 -5.42 -18.20 -7.50
N ALA A 265 -5.88 -18.25 -6.26
CA ALA A 265 -7.15 -17.68 -5.84
C ALA A 265 -6.89 -16.44 -4.97
N ARG A 266 -7.63 -15.36 -5.22
CA ARG A 266 -7.60 -14.11 -4.44
C ARG A 266 -9.03 -13.75 -4.03
N TYR A 267 -9.20 -13.42 -2.77
CA TYR A 267 -10.44 -12.89 -2.21
C TYR A 267 -10.16 -11.59 -1.48
N ASN A 268 -10.92 -10.56 -1.80
CA ASN A 268 -11.01 -9.33 -1.02
C ASN A 268 -12.44 -9.19 -0.51
N GLY A 269 -12.59 -8.98 0.78
CA GLY A 269 -13.86 -8.66 1.41
C GLY A 269 -14.43 -7.34 0.89
N ALA A 270 -15.73 -7.13 1.05
CA ALA A 270 -16.33 -5.84 0.75
C ALA A 270 -15.74 -4.75 1.65
N PHE A 271 -15.62 -3.54 1.11
CA PHE A 271 -15.10 -2.38 1.83
C PHE A 271 -15.83 -1.10 1.43
N ARG A 272 -15.67 -0.07 2.26
CA ARG A 272 -16.29 1.25 2.07
C ARG A 272 -15.41 2.18 1.26
N THR A 273 -16.02 3.09 0.53
CA THR A 273 -15.33 4.16 -0.22
C THR A 273 -15.29 5.48 0.55
N MET A 274 -16.06 5.59 1.62
CA MET A 274 -16.10 6.74 2.53
C MET A 274 -15.89 6.27 3.97
N ALA A 275 -15.32 7.13 4.82
CA ALA A 275 -15.20 6.83 6.25
C ALA A 275 -16.59 6.60 6.86
N GLY A 276 -16.69 5.68 7.81
CA GLY A 276 -17.95 5.37 8.47
C GLY A 276 -17.88 4.10 9.29
N SER A 277 -18.91 3.80 10.06
CA SER A 277 -19.00 2.62 10.92
C SER A 277 -20.23 1.76 10.62
N GLY A 278 -20.23 0.52 11.08
CA GLY A 278 -21.33 -0.41 10.91
C GLY A 278 -21.57 -0.89 9.48
N ASN A 279 -22.83 -1.02 9.08
CA ASN A 279 -23.20 -1.50 7.75
C ASN A 279 -22.75 -0.50 6.67
N ILE A 280 -22.19 -1.02 5.59
CA ILE A 280 -21.74 -0.20 4.45
C ILE A 280 -22.93 0.13 3.56
N PRO A 281 -23.28 1.41 3.35
CA PRO A 281 -24.34 1.80 2.41
C PRO A 281 -24.04 1.30 1.00
N THR A 282 -25.07 0.96 0.22
CA THR A 282 -24.89 0.36 -1.12
C THR A 282 -24.14 1.26 -2.08
N ASN A 283 -24.36 2.58 -1.99
CA ASN A 283 -23.68 3.61 -2.82
C ASN A 283 -22.24 3.92 -2.40
N GLU A 284 -21.81 3.40 -1.24
CA GLU A 284 -20.45 3.58 -0.69
C GLU A 284 -19.69 2.25 -0.59
N LYS A 285 -20.24 1.20 -1.17
CA LYS A 285 -19.74 -0.16 -1.02
C LYS A 285 -19.08 -0.65 -2.30
N VAL A 286 -17.82 -1.03 -2.18
CA VAL A 286 -17.19 -1.93 -3.15
C VAL A 286 -17.50 -3.37 -2.72
N ALA A 287 -18.11 -4.13 -3.62
CA ALA A 287 -18.47 -5.52 -3.35
C ALA A 287 -17.22 -6.39 -3.15
N SER A 288 -17.37 -7.47 -2.39
CA SER A 288 -16.31 -8.48 -2.31
C SER A 288 -16.06 -9.11 -3.68
N ASN A 289 -14.81 -9.43 -3.95
CA ASN A 289 -14.43 -10.11 -5.19
C ASN A 289 -13.67 -11.40 -4.89
N PHE A 290 -13.81 -12.37 -5.78
CA PHE A 290 -13.09 -13.63 -5.74
C PHE A 290 -12.62 -13.98 -7.15
N ILE A 291 -11.31 -14.04 -7.34
CA ILE A 291 -10.68 -14.24 -8.65
C ILE A 291 -9.82 -15.49 -8.60
N ILE A 292 -9.90 -16.31 -9.63
CA ILE A 292 -9.02 -17.46 -9.84
C ILE A 292 -8.27 -17.27 -11.15
N ASP A 293 -6.95 -17.32 -11.06
CA ASP A 293 -6.05 -17.34 -12.21
C ASP A 293 -5.41 -18.73 -12.34
N MET A 294 -5.17 -19.17 -13.57
CA MET A 294 -4.49 -20.42 -13.87
C MET A 294 -3.28 -20.15 -14.77
N SER A 295 -2.15 -20.75 -14.42
CA SER A 295 -0.99 -20.80 -15.30
C SER A 295 -0.56 -22.24 -15.51
N SER A 296 -0.12 -22.57 -16.71
CA SER A 296 0.39 -23.88 -17.03
C SER A 296 1.64 -23.80 -17.90
N LYS A 297 2.48 -24.81 -17.75
CA LYS A 297 3.74 -24.94 -18.45
C LYS A 297 3.93 -26.40 -18.84
N TYR A 298 4.29 -26.65 -20.09
CA TYR A 298 4.61 -27.97 -20.59
C TYR A 298 5.94 -27.97 -21.34
N ARG A 299 6.89 -28.76 -20.87
CA ARG A 299 8.22 -28.93 -21.50
C ARG A 299 8.15 -30.02 -22.54
N VAL A 300 8.09 -29.61 -23.82
CA VAL A 300 8.05 -30.52 -24.97
C VAL A 300 9.43 -31.15 -25.18
N SER A 301 10.48 -30.34 -25.10
CA SER A 301 11.90 -30.76 -25.19
C SER A 301 12.77 -29.88 -24.28
N PRO A 302 14.07 -30.16 -24.11
CA PRO A 302 14.97 -29.27 -23.38
C PRO A 302 15.03 -27.86 -23.94
N GLN A 303 14.76 -27.68 -25.25
CA GLN A 303 14.84 -26.40 -25.95
C GLN A 303 13.46 -25.76 -26.18
N PHE A 304 12.36 -26.51 -26.00
CA PHE A 304 11.03 -26.03 -26.34
C PHE A 304 10.02 -26.23 -25.20
N GLN A 305 9.36 -25.15 -24.80
CA GLN A 305 8.36 -25.12 -23.74
C GLN A 305 7.11 -24.36 -24.21
N LEU A 306 5.96 -24.91 -23.92
CA LEU A 306 4.66 -24.26 -24.08
C LEU A 306 4.22 -23.68 -22.73
N THR A 307 3.65 -22.48 -22.77
CA THR A 307 3.02 -21.85 -21.60
C THR A 307 1.62 -21.38 -21.97
N ALA A 308 0.68 -21.51 -21.04
CA ALA A 308 -0.66 -20.95 -21.17
C ALA A 308 -1.07 -20.30 -19.85
N ASN A 309 -1.66 -19.11 -19.93
CA ASN A 309 -2.17 -18.37 -18.78
C ASN A 309 -3.62 -17.99 -19.06
N VAL A 310 -4.45 -18.17 -18.05
CA VAL A 310 -5.84 -17.72 -18.02
C VAL A 310 -6.04 -16.90 -16.78
N THR A 311 -6.41 -15.64 -16.95
CA THR A 311 -6.74 -14.75 -15.83
C THR A 311 -8.25 -14.71 -15.66
N ASN A 312 -8.69 -14.56 -14.40
CA ASN A 312 -10.12 -14.49 -14.06
C ASN A 312 -10.93 -15.67 -14.63
N LEU A 313 -10.51 -16.89 -14.29
CA LEU A 313 -11.08 -18.14 -14.80
C LEU A 313 -12.61 -18.28 -14.60
N LEU A 314 -13.15 -17.58 -13.59
CA LEU A 314 -14.58 -17.58 -13.26
C LEU A 314 -15.36 -16.45 -13.93
N ASP A 315 -14.70 -15.59 -14.70
CA ASP A 315 -15.28 -14.41 -15.37
C ASP A 315 -16.08 -13.50 -14.39
N ASN A 316 -15.55 -13.34 -13.18
CA ASN A 316 -16.16 -12.47 -12.18
C ASN A 316 -15.90 -10.99 -12.52
N THR A 317 -16.94 -10.17 -12.46
CA THR A 317 -16.81 -8.70 -12.52
C THR A 317 -16.43 -8.13 -11.14
N TYR A 318 -15.54 -7.13 -11.13
CA TYR A 318 -15.04 -6.48 -9.92
C TYR A 318 -14.69 -5.01 -10.16
#